data_4612b6cd9fe27e4615017a054a413652
#
_entry.id   4612b6cd9fe27e4615017a054a413652
#
_cell.length_a   1.000
_cell.length_b   1.000
_cell.length_c   1.000
_cell.angle_alpha   90.00
_cell.angle_beta   90.00
_cell.angle_gamma   90.00
#
_symmetry.space_group_name_H-M   'P 1'
#
loop_
_entity.id
_entity.type
_entity.pdbx_description
1 polymer ?
#
loop_
_entity_poly.entity_id
_entity_poly.type
_entity_poly.pdbx_seq_one_letter_code
_entity_poly.pdbx_strand_id
1 'polypeptide(L)'
;LGELAGILEISESAMRQQLDAYRQRLAADDQRGLQLQQFADRYYLLTKPAYAPAIKKYFAGPPAAGLSQAALEVLAIIAYQQPITRIEIDEISGVKSSGALTTLAARQLIKEAGRKEAPGRPILYATTQFFLDYFGLNRLADLPPLADAPADTGEVDLFTAFRHDDD
;
A
#
# COMPACT_ATOMS: atom_id res chain seq x y z
N LEU A 1 -3.32 -15.30 9.64
CA LEU A 1 -2.96 -15.93 10.91
C LEU A 1 -3.72 -17.23 11.11
N GLY A 2 -5.06 -17.24 10.95
CA GLY A 2 -5.91 -18.42 11.13
C GLY A 2 -5.53 -19.62 10.27
N GLU A 3 -5.14 -19.39 9.02
CA GLU A 3 -4.68 -20.45 8.12
C GLU A 3 -3.41 -21.15 8.64
N LEU A 4 -2.43 -20.39 9.12
CA LEU A 4 -1.21 -20.95 9.72
C LEU A 4 -1.52 -21.73 11.00
N ALA A 5 -2.38 -21.20 11.86
CA ALA A 5 -2.82 -21.86 13.07
C ALA A 5 -3.53 -23.19 12.78
N GLY A 6 -4.40 -23.19 11.75
CA GLY A 6 -5.11 -24.40 11.29
C GLY A 6 -4.17 -25.48 10.76
N ILE A 7 -3.17 -25.11 9.95
CA ILE A 7 -2.18 -26.06 9.40
C ILE A 7 -1.33 -26.70 10.53
N LEU A 8 -1.00 -25.93 11.57
CA LEU A 8 -0.16 -26.40 12.68
C LEU A 8 -0.98 -26.97 13.84
N GLU A 9 -2.31 -27.02 13.71
CA GLU A 9 -3.23 -27.54 14.73
C GLU A 9 -3.06 -26.87 16.11
N ILE A 10 -2.78 -25.57 16.13
CA ILE A 10 -2.64 -24.77 17.35
C ILE A 10 -3.64 -23.62 17.37
N SER A 11 -3.87 -23.02 18.54
CA SER A 11 -4.74 -21.85 18.64
C SER A 11 -4.12 -20.62 17.96
N GLU A 12 -4.96 -19.70 17.47
CA GLU A 12 -4.47 -18.44 16.88
C GLU A 12 -3.67 -17.60 17.89
N SER A 13 -4.01 -17.67 19.17
CA SER A 13 -3.26 -16.99 20.23
C SER A 13 -1.85 -17.57 20.38
N ALA A 14 -1.71 -18.89 20.36
CA ALA A 14 -0.42 -19.56 20.40
C ALA A 14 0.41 -19.25 19.15
N MET A 15 -0.23 -19.25 17.96
CA MET A 15 0.43 -18.89 16.70
C MET A 15 0.95 -17.45 16.75
N ARG A 16 0.14 -16.51 17.22
CA ARG A 16 0.53 -15.10 17.39
C ARG A 16 1.74 -14.97 18.30
N GLN A 17 1.72 -15.62 19.46
CA GLN A 17 2.83 -15.60 20.41
C GLN A 17 4.13 -16.15 19.78
N GLN A 18 4.05 -17.22 19.01
CA GLN A 18 5.22 -17.78 18.32
C GLN A 18 5.76 -16.83 17.24
N LEU A 19 4.88 -16.20 16.45
CA LEU A 19 5.28 -15.24 15.44
C LEU A 19 5.91 -13.98 16.05
N ASP A 20 5.38 -13.49 17.17
CA ASP A 20 5.95 -12.35 17.89
C ASP A 20 7.34 -12.69 18.47
N ALA A 21 7.51 -13.86 19.06
CA ALA A 21 8.82 -14.32 19.51
C ALA A 21 9.81 -14.47 18.34
N TYR A 22 9.34 -14.96 17.20
CA TYR A 22 10.17 -15.08 16.00
C TYR A 22 10.55 -13.71 15.44
N ARG A 23 9.62 -12.75 15.42
CA ARG A 23 9.86 -11.37 15.03
C ARG A 23 10.97 -10.72 15.86
N GLN A 24 10.87 -10.83 17.20
CA GLN A 24 11.87 -10.30 18.12
C GLN A 24 13.25 -10.93 17.88
N ARG A 25 13.29 -12.26 17.69
CA ARG A 25 14.54 -12.98 17.42
C ARG A 25 15.19 -12.54 16.09
N LEU A 26 14.40 -12.37 15.02
CA LEU A 26 14.92 -11.88 13.75
C LEU A 26 15.38 -10.41 13.82
N ALA A 27 14.69 -9.58 14.61
CA ALA A 27 15.08 -8.19 14.79
C ALA A 27 16.42 -8.07 15.54
N ALA A 28 16.65 -8.91 16.55
CA ALA A 28 17.86 -8.91 17.38
C ALA A 28 19.08 -9.58 16.71
N ASP A 29 18.87 -10.33 15.62
CA ASP A 29 19.94 -11.08 14.94
C ASP A 29 20.56 -10.26 13.82
N ASP A 30 21.67 -9.57 14.08
CA ASP A 30 22.37 -8.74 13.11
C ASP A 30 23.04 -9.54 11.97
N GLN A 31 23.16 -10.86 12.09
CA GLN A 31 23.70 -11.71 11.02
C GLN A 31 22.67 -12.05 9.97
N ARG A 32 21.39 -11.74 10.19
CA ARG A 32 20.30 -11.99 9.26
C ARG A 32 19.81 -10.71 8.59
N GLY A 33 19.70 -10.77 7.26
CA GLY A 33 19.19 -9.68 6.45
C GLY A 33 17.66 -9.58 6.40
N LEU A 34 16.94 -10.48 7.07
CA LEU A 34 15.49 -10.57 7.05
C LEU A 34 14.88 -10.15 8.39
N GLN A 35 13.67 -9.61 8.32
CA GLN A 35 12.82 -9.28 9.47
C GLN A 35 11.40 -9.76 9.20
N LEU A 36 10.66 -10.07 10.25
CA LEU A 36 9.23 -10.36 10.18
C LEU A 36 8.45 -9.11 10.57
N GLN A 37 7.57 -8.65 9.68
CA GLN A 37 6.67 -7.54 9.96
C GLN A 37 5.21 -7.98 9.85
N GLN A 38 4.37 -7.32 10.63
CA GLN A 38 2.93 -7.53 10.59
C GLN A 38 2.25 -6.28 10.04
N PHE A 39 1.41 -6.48 9.00
CA PHE A 39 0.51 -5.47 8.49
C PHE A 39 -0.91 -6.06 8.55
N ALA A 40 -1.80 -5.41 9.26
CA ALA A 40 -3.13 -5.94 9.59
C ALA A 40 -3.03 -7.36 10.21
N ASP A 41 -3.72 -8.34 9.62
CA ASP A 41 -3.71 -9.73 10.09
C ASP A 41 -2.71 -10.63 9.34
N ARG A 42 -1.79 -10.03 8.58
CA ARG A 42 -0.81 -10.75 7.76
C ARG A 42 0.60 -10.53 8.26
N TYR A 43 1.43 -11.56 8.13
CA TYR A 43 2.86 -11.52 8.45
C TYR A 43 3.67 -11.63 7.17
N TYR A 44 4.68 -10.77 7.05
CA TYR A 44 5.56 -10.67 5.90
C TYR A 44 7.01 -10.83 6.32
N LEU A 45 7.72 -11.71 5.62
CA LEU A 45 9.16 -11.82 5.75
C LEU A 45 9.79 -10.84 4.75
N LEU A 46 10.40 -9.79 5.27
CA LEU A 46 10.96 -8.69 4.49
C LEU A 46 12.46 -8.56 4.74
N THR A 47 13.15 -7.88 3.84
CA THR A 47 14.55 -7.49 4.08
C THR A 47 14.63 -6.36 5.10
N LYS A 48 15.68 -6.37 5.94
CA LYS A 48 15.90 -5.26 6.87
C LYS A 48 16.21 -3.97 6.12
N PRO A 49 15.75 -2.79 6.59
CA PRO A 49 15.97 -1.50 5.94
C PRO A 49 17.44 -1.17 5.70
N ALA A 50 18.33 -1.62 6.56
CA ALA A 50 19.79 -1.44 6.44
C ALA A 50 20.36 -1.96 5.11
N TYR A 51 19.71 -2.96 4.51
CA TYR A 51 20.14 -3.55 3.23
C TYR A 51 19.48 -2.92 2.00
N ALA A 52 18.54 -1.98 2.20
CA ALA A 52 17.84 -1.35 1.08
C ALA A 52 18.77 -0.70 0.04
N PRO A 53 19.87 0.01 0.40
CA PRO A 53 20.79 0.57 -0.59
C PRO A 53 21.47 -0.51 -1.45
N ALA A 54 21.90 -1.60 -0.82
CA ALA A 54 22.55 -2.71 -1.53
C ALA A 54 21.56 -3.42 -2.48
N ILE A 55 20.35 -3.67 -2.01
CA ILE A 55 19.28 -4.28 -2.80
C ILE A 55 18.90 -3.39 -3.99
N LYS A 56 18.72 -2.08 -3.75
CA LYS A 56 18.48 -1.11 -4.83
C LYS A 56 19.61 -1.12 -5.86
N LYS A 57 20.86 -1.19 -5.42
CA LYS A 57 22.02 -1.26 -6.32
C LYS A 57 22.06 -2.59 -7.12
N TYR A 58 21.73 -3.71 -6.49
CA TYR A 58 21.70 -5.02 -7.15
C TYR A 58 20.60 -5.11 -8.22
N PHE A 59 19.40 -4.60 -7.89
CA PHE A 59 18.27 -4.56 -8.82
C PHE A 59 18.21 -3.27 -9.66
N ALA A 60 19.28 -2.44 -9.63
CA ALA A 60 19.42 -1.26 -10.48
C ALA A 60 19.65 -1.65 -11.95
N GLY A 61 18.65 -2.35 -12.48
CA GLY A 61 18.28 -2.22 -13.89
C GLY A 61 17.71 -0.82 -14.13
N PRO A 62 17.31 -0.46 -15.37
CA PRO A 62 16.56 0.77 -15.59
C PRO A 62 15.41 0.77 -14.57
N PRO A 63 15.23 1.86 -13.80
CA PRO A 63 14.30 1.88 -12.69
C PRO A 63 12.96 1.40 -13.22
N ALA A 64 12.42 0.33 -12.63
CA ALA A 64 11.02 -0.01 -12.88
C ALA A 64 10.29 1.29 -12.65
N ALA A 65 9.78 1.89 -13.73
CA ALA A 65 9.24 3.24 -13.70
C ALA A 65 8.23 3.29 -12.56
N GLY A 66 8.51 4.10 -11.56
CA GLY A 66 7.59 4.35 -10.45
C GLY A 66 6.21 4.70 -11.01
N LEU A 67 5.23 4.85 -10.17
CA LEU A 67 3.98 5.46 -10.61
C LEU A 67 4.30 6.89 -11.07
N SER A 68 3.76 7.30 -12.21
CA SER A 68 3.84 8.70 -12.62
C SER A 68 3.09 9.59 -11.62
N GLN A 69 3.40 10.86 -11.56
CA GLN A 69 2.70 11.82 -10.70
C GLN A 69 1.17 11.75 -10.91
N ALA A 70 0.73 11.72 -12.16
CA ALA A 70 -0.69 11.58 -12.50
C ALA A 70 -1.29 10.25 -11.98
N ALA A 71 -0.53 9.15 -11.97
CA ALA A 71 -1.01 7.89 -11.41
C ALA A 71 -1.07 7.93 -9.88
N LEU A 72 -0.15 8.63 -9.22
CA LEU A 72 -0.18 8.83 -7.77
C LEU A 72 -1.38 9.70 -7.34
N GLU A 73 -1.66 10.77 -8.07
CA GLU A 73 -2.83 11.62 -7.83
C GLU A 73 -4.14 10.84 -7.97
N VAL A 74 -4.31 10.09 -9.06
CA VAL A 74 -5.49 9.24 -9.28
C VAL A 74 -5.61 8.18 -8.19
N LEU A 75 -4.50 7.57 -7.77
CA LEU A 75 -4.49 6.60 -6.68
C LEU A 75 -4.92 7.24 -5.35
N ALA A 76 -4.44 8.44 -5.04
CA ALA A 76 -4.84 9.19 -3.86
C ALA A 76 -6.33 9.50 -3.89
N ILE A 77 -6.86 10.03 -5.00
CA ILE A 77 -8.29 10.30 -5.15
C ILE A 77 -9.12 9.04 -4.86
N ILE A 78 -8.73 7.90 -5.44
CA ILE A 78 -9.42 6.63 -5.20
C ILE A 78 -9.33 6.23 -3.73
N ALA A 79 -8.15 6.31 -3.11
CA ALA A 79 -7.93 5.89 -1.74
C ALA A 79 -8.82 6.65 -0.74
N TYR A 80 -9.04 7.95 -0.97
CA TYR A 80 -9.84 8.78 -0.07
C TYR A 80 -11.33 8.85 -0.42
N GLN A 81 -11.71 8.64 -1.69
CA GLN A 81 -13.08 8.85 -2.17
C GLN A 81 -13.81 7.57 -2.59
N GLN A 82 -13.16 6.41 -2.47
CA GLN A 82 -13.74 5.13 -2.87
C GLN A 82 -15.04 4.77 -2.13
N PRO A 83 -15.99 4.09 -2.81
CA PRO A 83 -15.97 3.70 -4.22
C PRO A 83 -16.31 4.87 -5.16
N ILE A 84 -15.52 5.08 -6.22
CA ILE A 84 -15.58 6.25 -7.08
C ILE A 84 -15.55 5.86 -8.57
N THR A 85 -16.23 6.60 -9.45
CA THR A 85 -16.23 6.37 -10.90
C THR A 85 -15.12 7.14 -11.59
N ARG A 86 -14.77 6.70 -12.82
CA ARG A 86 -13.79 7.43 -13.64
C ARG A 86 -14.19 8.88 -13.90
N ILE A 87 -15.47 9.14 -14.12
CA ILE A 87 -15.95 10.51 -14.41
C ILE A 87 -15.68 11.41 -13.22
N GLU A 88 -16.00 10.96 -12.01
CA GLU A 88 -15.75 11.71 -10.78
C GLU A 88 -14.25 11.90 -10.53
N ILE A 89 -13.41 10.90 -10.84
CA ILE A 89 -11.95 11.03 -10.78
C ILE A 89 -11.45 12.10 -11.76
N ASP A 90 -11.92 12.07 -13.03
CA ASP A 90 -11.56 13.04 -14.05
C ASP A 90 -11.97 14.48 -13.64
N GLU A 91 -13.13 14.63 -12.98
CA GLU A 91 -13.61 15.92 -12.45
C GLU A 91 -12.72 16.45 -11.32
N ILE A 92 -12.28 15.59 -10.39
CA ILE A 92 -11.43 15.97 -9.27
C ILE A 92 -10.00 16.28 -9.73
N SER A 93 -9.44 15.43 -10.60
CA SER A 93 -8.06 15.59 -11.08
C SER A 93 -7.90 16.67 -12.15
N GLY A 94 -8.99 17.07 -12.79
CA GLY A 94 -8.97 18.01 -13.93
C GLY A 94 -8.38 17.45 -15.22
N VAL A 95 -7.98 16.17 -15.23
CA VAL A 95 -7.36 15.50 -16.39
C VAL A 95 -7.93 14.11 -16.62
N LYS A 96 -7.76 13.55 -17.82
CA LYS A 96 -8.22 12.20 -18.14
C LYS A 96 -7.41 11.15 -17.38
N SER A 97 -8.06 10.36 -16.54
CA SER A 97 -7.44 9.35 -15.67
C SER A 97 -7.31 7.96 -16.31
N SER A 98 -7.80 7.73 -17.53
CA SER A 98 -7.88 6.38 -18.13
C SER A 98 -6.54 5.64 -18.20
N GLY A 99 -5.44 6.30 -18.53
CA GLY A 99 -4.11 5.71 -18.55
C GLY A 99 -3.60 5.36 -17.16
N ALA A 100 -3.84 6.24 -16.19
CA ALA A 100 -3.51 6.02 -14.79
C ALA A 100 -4.29 4.82 -14.23
N LEU A 101 -5.60 4.75 -14.45
CA LEU A 101 -6.45 3.64 -14.02
C LEU A 101 -5.96 2.29 -14.59
N THR A 102 -5.61 2.24 -15.88
CA THR A 102 -5.06 1.03 -16.50
C THR A 102 -3.75 0.60 -15.82
N THR A 103 -2.85 1.54 -15.56
CA THR A 103 -1.57 1.28 -14.89
C THR A 103 -1.77 0.80 -13.45
N LEU A 104 -2.67 1.44 -12.70
CA LEU A 104 -2.96 1.11 -11.30
C LEU A 104 -3.63 -0.27 -11.17
N ALA A 105 -4.56 -0.59 -12.08
CA ALA A 105 -5.20 -1.90 -12.15
C ALA A 105 -4.19 -3.01 -12.51
N ALA A 106 -3.34 -2.80 -13.51
CA ALA A 106 -2.28 -3.73 -13.88
C ALA A 106 -1.29 -4.00 -12.75
N ARG A 107 -1.05 -3.00 -11.88
CA ARG A 107 -0.23 -3.14 -10.66
C ARG A 107 -1.01 -3.66 -9.45
N GLN A 108 -2.28 -4.01 -9.63
CA GLN A 108 -3.17 -4.52 -8.57
C GLN A 108 -3.37 -3.56 -7.38
N LEU A 109 -3.10 -2.27 -7.55
CA LEU A 109 -3.33 -1.26 -6.51
C LEU A 109 -4.80 -0.88 -6.38
N ILE A 110 -5.55 -0.97 -7.48
CA ILE A 110 -7.00 -0.74 -7.53
C ILE A 110 -7.73 -1.92 -8.15
N LYS A 111 -9.03 -1.99 -7.90
CA LYS A 111 -9.95 -3.00 -8.46
C LYS A 111 -11.28 -2.37 -8.82
N GLU A 112 -12.05 -3.04 -9.66
CA GLU A 112 -13.46 -2.75 -9.86
C GLU A 112 -14.25 -3.18 -8.60
N ALA A 113 -15.03 -2.26 -8.05
CA ALA A 113 -15.85 -2.45 -6.84
C ALA A 113 -17.35 -2.50 -7.16
N GLY A 114 -17.71 -2.76 -8.42
CA GLY A 114 -19.07 -2.79 -8.89
C GLY A 114 -19.40 -1.68 -9.88
N ARG A 115 -20.68 -1.39 -10.05
CA ARG A 115 -21.18 -0.34 -10.95
C ARG A 115 -22.13 0.59 -10.22
N LYS A 116 -22.00 1.88 -10.49
CA LYS A 116 -22.90 2.90 -9.94
C LYS A 116 -24.30 2.78 -10.59
N GLU A 117 -25.32 2.92 -9.79
CA GLU A 117 -26.71 3.00 -10.29
C GLU A 117 -26.99 4.40 -10.82
N ALA A 118 -26.53 4.64 -12.05
CA ALA A 118 -26.68 5.89 -12.79
C ALA A 118 -26.74 5.59 -14.30
N PRO A 119 -27.20 6.54 -15.13
CA PRO A 119 -27.18 6.36 -16.59
C PRO A 119 -25.78 5.94 -17.07
N GLY A 120 -25.74 4.89 -17.92
CA GLY A 120 -24.49 4.30 -18.40
C GLY A 120 -23.84 3.30 -17.42
N ARG A 121 -24.35 3.13 -16.20
CA ARG A 121 -23.85 2.20 -15.16
C ARG A 121 -22.31 2.18 -15.06
N PRO A 122 -21.67 3.33 -14.78
CA PRO A 122 -20.20 3.42 -14.81
C PRO A 122 -19.58 2.52 -13.73
N ILE A 123 -18.37 2.02 -14.04
CA ILE A 123 -17.57 1.20 -13.12
C ILE A 123 -17.16 2.03 -11.92
N LEU A 124 -17.26 1.45 -10.74
CA LEU A 124 -16.74 1.97 -9.48
C LEU A 124 -15.37 1.35 -9.20
N TYR A 125 -14.41 2.18 -8.80
CA TYR A 125 -13.05 1.77 -8.45
C TYR A 125 -12.83 1.87 -6.94
N ALA A 126 -12.05 0.95 -6.40
CA ALA A 126 -11.60 0.95 -5.02
C ALA A 126 -10.18 0.40 -4.93
N THR A 127 -9.48 0.69 -3.83
CA THR A 127 -8.18 0.11 -3.52
C THR A 127 -8.28 -1.39 -3.22
N THR A 128 -7.17 -2.09 -3.33
CA THR A 128 -7.05 -3.52 -3.02
C THR A 128 -6.42 -3.73 -1.65
N GLN A 129 -6.36 -5.00 -1.20
CA GLN A 129 -5.53 -5.36 -0.05
C GLN A 129 -4.05 -5.13 -0.34
N PHE A 130 -3.60 -5.37 -1.58
CA PHE A 130 -2.22 -5.11 -1.98
C PHE A 130 -1.84 -3.63 -1.85
N PHE A 131 -2.77 -2.70 -2.07
CA PHE A 131 -2.56 -1.28 -1.79
C PHE A 131 -2.23 -1.05 -0.31
N LEU A 132 -3.00 -1.61 0.61
CA LEU A 132 -2.73 -1.48 2.05
C LEU A 132 -1.36 -2.07 2.41
N ASP A 133 -1.07 -3.27 1.93
CA ASP A 133 0.19 -3.96 2.15
C ASP A 133 1.38 -3.16 1.60
N TYR A 134 1.21 -2.55 0.41
CA TYR A 134 2.25 -1.77 -0.27
C TYR A 134 2.60 -0.48 0.46
N PHE A 135 1.60 0.18 1.05
CA PHE A 135 1.78 1.41 1.81
C PHE A 135 1.95 1.17 3.32
N GLY A 136 1.99 -0.08 3.78
CA GLY A 136 2.16 -0.42 5.18
C GLY A 136 0.97 -0.04 6.06
N LEU A 137 -0.22 0.03 5.50
CA LEU A 137 -1.45 0.40 6.21
C LEU A 137 -2.18 -0.86 6.71
N ASN A 138 -2.74 -0.80 7.91
CA ASN A 138 -3.60 -1.87 8.40
C ASN A 138 -5.03 -1.78 7.83
N ARG A 139 -5.51 -0.56 7.60
CA ARG A 139 -6.85 -0.23 7.10
C ARG A 139 -6.86 1.14 6.44
N LEU A 140 -7.88 1.43 5.65
CA LEU A 140 -8.03 2.73 4.99
C LEU A 140 -8.10 3.91 5.96
N ALA A 141 -8.62 3.69 7.17
CA ALA A 141 -8.69 4.73 8.20
C ALA A 141 -7.31 5.17 8.73
N ASP A 142 -6.25 4.42 8.44
CA ASP A 142 -4.88 4.75 8.81
C ASP A 142 -4.21 5.68 7.76
N LEU A 143 -4.92 6.00 6.67
CA LEU A 143 -4.48 7.06 5.74
C LEU A 143 -4.34 8.39 6.50
N PRO A 144 -3.27 9.17 6.23
CA PRO A 144 -3.14 10.51 6.80
C PRO A 144 -4.40 11.34 6.54
N PRO A 145 -4.88 12.16 7.49
CA PRO A 145 -5.94 13.09 7.18
C PRO A 145 -5.48 13.95 6.00
N LEU A 146 -6.41 14.26 5.08
CA LEU A 146 -6.18 15.33 4.11
C LEU A 146 -6.02 16.62 4.93
N ALA A 147 -4.82 16.81 5.48
CA ALA A 147 -4.47 18.09 6.08
C ALA A 147 -4.61 19.12 4.97
N ASP A 148 -5.08 20.30 5.34
CA ASP A 148 -5.02 21.47 4.48
C ASP A 148 -3.60 21.57 3.93
N ALA A 149 -3.37 20.97 2.78
CA ALA A 149 -2.09 21.04 2.12
C ALA A 149 -1.84 22.53 1.90
N PRO A 150 -0.72 23.10 2.38
CA PRO A 150 -0.41 24.47 2.05
C PRO A 150 -0.43 24.56 0.52
N ALA A 151 -1.23 25.49 0.00
CA ALA A 151 -1.56 25.62 -1.42
C ALA A 151 -0.36 25.98 -2.31
N ASP A 152 0.86 25.77 -1.83
CA ASP A 152 2.05 26.19 -2.55
C ASP A 152 3.32 25.42 -2.14
N THR A 153 3.37 24.12 -2.45
CA THR A 153 4.66 23.43 -2.59
C THR A 153 4.52 22.32 -3.62
N GLY A 154 5.12 22.55 -4.78
CA GLY A 154 5.07 21.69 -5.97
C GLY A 154 5.78 20.34 -5.85
N GLU A 155 5.77 19.67 -4.71
CA GLU A 155 6.14 18.27 -4.51
C GLU A 155 5.52 17.77 -3.22
N VAL A 156 4.29 17.27 -3.31
CA VAL A 156 3.76 16.44 -2.23
C VAL A 156 4.41 15.06 -2.40
N ASP A 157 5.55 14.85 -1.77
CA ASP A 157 6.15 13.54 -1.66
C ASP A 157 5.34 12.71 -0.67
N LEU A 158 4.35 11.99 -1.20
CA LEU A 158 3.54 11.03 -0.43
C LEU A 158 4.42 9.99 0.30
N PHE A 159 5.66 9.80 -0.15
CA PHE A 159 6.61 8.89 0.48
C PHE A 159 7.27 9.45 1.73
N THR A 160 7.27 10.78 1.93
CA THR A 160 7.77 11.41 3.16
C THR A 160 6.76 11.32 4.30
N ALA A 161 5.46 11.31 4.00
CA ALA A 161 4.41 11.20 5.01
C ALA A 161 4.37 9.81 5.69
N PHE A 162 5.00 8.79 5.10
CA PHE A 162 5.08 7.43 5.63
C PHE A 162 6.43 7.07 6.25
N ARG A 163 7.38 8.01 6.33
CA ARG A 163 8.53 7.83 7.21
C ARG A 163 8.08 8.15 8.62
N HIS A 164 7.83 7.12 9.41
CA HIS A 164 7.86 7.27 10.85
C HIS A 164 9.27 7.72 11.22
N ASP A 165 9.37 8.92 11.77
CA ASP A 165 10.52 9.37 12.53
C ASP A 165 10.59 8.47 13.77
N ASP A 166 11.41 7.41 13.69
CA ASP A 166 11.89 6.72 14.88
C ASP A 166 13.08 7.53 15.41
N ASP A 167 12.81 8.40 16.38
CA ASP A 167 13.76 8.83 17.39
C ASP A 167 13.77 7.85 18.57
#